data_afbe8ddfcdd9ed40f06961141f6a6c2d
#
_entry.id   afbe8ddfcdd9ed40f06961141f6a6c2d
#
_cell.length_a   1.000
_cell.length_b   1.000
_cell.length_c   1.000
_cell.angle_alpha   90.00
_cell.angle_beta   90.00
_cell.angle_gamma   90.00
#
_symmetry.space_group_name_H-M   'P 1'
#
loop_
_entity.id
_entity.type
_entity.pdbx_description
1 polymer ?
#
loop_
_entity_poly.entity_id
_entity_poly.type
_entity_poly.pdbx_seq_one_letter_code
_entity_poly.pdbx_strand_id
1 'polypeptide(L)'
;MRRYIIFLFIMTIFISCQQEQKEVVTQKIQYDVNIKSPDPDYDWWIQNLPGPQRENLVDMILDGALSGKFQAYDYFNNPISAFDVSKILSDTSVLTLMGKEPPYQYYDTTIVYSIQREDILKIRFLESWSADREKLRFEKKILGIAPIAKRIDPMGIERWQPLFWIYTNEEFIQSLRK
;
A
#
# COMPACT_ATOMS: atom_id res chain seq x y z
N MET A 1 31.81 -56.70 1.28
CA MET A 1 31.75 -55.33 1.81
C MET A 1 31.96 -54.26 0.72
N ARG A 2 33.02 -54.35 -0.13
CA ARG A 2 33.34 -53.32 -1.16
C ARG A 2 32.21 -53.12 -2.24
N ARG A 3 31.42 -54.14 -2.58
CA ARG A 3 30.31 -54.07 -3.54
C ARG A 3 29.07 -53.31 -2.99
N TYR A 4 28.80 -53.37 -1.68
CA TYR A 4 27.66 -52.69 -1.07
C TYR A 4 27.92 -51.19 -0.89
N ILE A 5 29.18 -50.79 -0.72
CA ILE A 5 29.57 -49.39 -0.61
C ILE A 5 29.33 -48.63 -1.92
N ILE A 6 29.61 -49.30 -3.07
CA ILE A 6 29.36 -48.72 -4.40
C ILE A 6 27.86 -48.55 -4.67
N PHE A 7 27.03 -49.49 -4.19
CA PHE A 7 25.56 -49.42 -4.34
C PHE A 7 24.94 -48.31 -3.48
N LEU A 8 25.51 -48.11 -2.28
CA LEU A 8 25.06 -47.02 -1.39
C LEU A 8 25.43 -45.64 -1.96
N PHE A 9 26.58 -45.51 -2.63
CA PHE A 9 27.04 -44.27 -3.23
C PHE A 9 26.26 -43.86 -4.47
N ILE A 10 25.72 -44.83 -5.22
CA ILE A 10 24.88 -44.59 -6.39
C ILE A 10 23.46 -44.15 -5.99
N MET A 11 22.95 -44.54 -4.81
CA MET A 11 21.63 -44.17 -4.35
C MET A 11 21.53 -42.72 -3.83
N THR A 12 22.66 -42.09 -3.50
CA THR A 12 22.70 -40.69 -3.03
C THR A 12 22.67 -39.64 -4.15
N ILE A 13 22.87 -40.04 -5.41
CA ILE A 13 22.93 -39.11 -6.55
C ILE A 13 21.52 -38.74 -7.07
N PHE A 14 20.47 -39.45 -6.68
CA PHE A 14 19.12 -39.19 -7.17
C PHE A 14 18.28 -38.22 -6.31
N ILE A 15 18.84 -37.62 -5.27
CA ILE A 15 18.20 -36.49 -4.61
C ILE A 15 18.57 -35.22 -5.40
N SER A 16 18.22 -35.21 -6.68
CA SER A 16 18.15 -33.97 -7.44
C SER A 16 16.97 -33.19 -6.88
N CYS A 17 17.27 -32.20 -6.03
CA CYS A 17 16.31 -31.18 -5.69
C CYS A 17 15.84 -30.57 -7.02
N GLN A 18 14.65 -30.89 -7.46
CA GLN A 18 13.99 -30.16 -8.55
C GLN A 18 13.81 -28.74 -8.04
N GLN A 19 14.74 -27.90 -8.39
CA GLN A 19 14.65 -26.47 -8.13
C GLN A 19 13.46 -25.98 -8.95
N GLU A 20 12.37 -25.60 -8.27
CA GLU A 20 11.19 -25.04 -8.93
C GLU A 20 11.66 -23.87 -9.80
N GLN A 21 11.56 -24.02 -11.10
CA GLN A 21 11.89 -22.96 -12.06
C GLN A 21 10.77 -21.92 -12.03
N LYS A 22 10.86 -20.97 -11.10
CA LYS A 22 9.95 -19.83 -11.04
C LYS A 22 10.38 -18.78 -12.06
N GLU A 23 9.48 -18.48 -12.98
CA GLU A 23 9.65 -17.39 -13.93
C GLU A 23 9.02 -16.11 -13.39
N VAL A 24 9.75 -15.00 -13.49
CA VAL A 24 9.22 -13.69 -13.09
C VAL A 24 8.23 -13.23 -14.16
N VAL A 25 6.95 -13.13 -13.79
CA VAL A 25 5.90 -12.60 -14.64
C VAL A 25 5.97 -11.07 -14.69
N THR A 26 6.12 -10.45 -13.52
CA THR A 26 6.38 -9.02 -13.40
C THR A 26 7.11 -8.70 -12.10
N GLN A 27 8.06 -7.78 -12.17
CA GLN A 27 8.79 -7.32 -10.98
C GLN A 27 7.98 -6.31 -10.16
N LYS A 28 7.10 -5.56 -10.82
CA LYS A 28 6.28 -4.52 -10.18
C LYS A 28 4.93 -4.40 -10.88
N ILE A 29 3.86 -4.62 -10.13
CA ILE A 29 2.49 -4.31 -10.55
C ILE A 29 1.82 -3.51 -9.45
N GLN A 30 1.08 -2.49 -9.84
CA GLN A 30 0.31 -1.65 -8.94
C GLN A 30 -1.17 -1.76 -9.28
N TYR A 31 -2.02 -1.93 -8.27
CA TYR A 31 -3.46 -1.91 -8.43
C TYR A 31 -4.17 -1.53 -7.13
N ASP A 32 -5.37 -1.00 -7.26
CA ASP A 32 -6.18 -0.56 -6.14
C ASP A 32 -7.28 -1.58 -5.85
N VAL A 33 -7.42 -1.92 -4.57
CA VAL A 33 -8.49 -2.76 -4.07
C VAL A 33 -9.47 -1.89 -3.27
N ASN A 34 -10.75 -1.92 -3.65
CA ASN A 34 -11.78 -1.32 -2.86
C ASN A 34 -11.99 -2.17 -1.61
N ILE A 35 -11.81 -1.59 -0.43
CA ILE A 35 -12.06 -2.23 0.86
C ILE A 35 -13.41 -1.83 1.43
N LYS A 36 -13.98 -0.72 0.94
CA LYS A 36 -15.32 -0.24 1.26
C LYS A 36 -15.90 0.44 0.02
N SER A 37 -17.18 0.24 -0.23
CA SER A 37 -17.88 1.03 -1.25
C SER A 37 -18.16 2.43 -0.71
N PRO A 38 -18.02 3.48 -1.55
CA PRO A 38 -18.52 4.81 -1.19
C PRO A 38 -20.06 4.87 -1.14
N ASP A 39 -20.74 3.89 -1.76
CA ASP A 39 -22.19 3.78 -1.78
C ASP A 39 -22.61 2.63 -0.83
N PRO A 40 -23.31 2.93 0.28
CA PRO A 40 -23.75 1.93 1.26
C PRO A 40 -24.62 0.83 0.66
N ASP A 41 -25.41 1.14 -0.37
CA ASP A 41 -26.32 0.18 -1.01
C ASP A 41 -25.56 -0.89 -1.81
N TYR A 42 -24.33 -0.58 -2.23
CA TYR A 42 -23.45 -1.51 -2.95
C TYR A 42 -22.37 -2.13 -2.08
N ASP A 43 -22.20 -1.72 -0.82
CA ASP A 43 -21.11 -2.24 0.04
C ASP A 43 -21.20 -3.76 0.24
N TRP A 44 -22.38 -4.31 0.28
CA TRP A 44 -22.59 -5.75 0.43
C TRP A 44 -22.22 -6.57 -0.83
N TRP A 45 -22.24 -5.97 -2.03
CA TRP A 45 -21.79 -6.61 -3.26
C TRP A 45 -20.28 -6.61 -3.41
N ILE A 46 -19.60 -5.60 -2.85
CA ILE A 46 -18.17 -5.36 -3.03
C ILE A 46 -17.41 -5.74 -1.76
N GLN A 47 -18.00 -6.52 -0.88
CA GLN A 47 -17.35 -6.93 0.37
C GLN A 47 -16.15 -7.85 0.13
N ASN A 48 -15.05 -7.26 -0.38
CA ASN A 48 -13.77 -7.93 -0.40
C ASN A 48 -13.23 -8.11 1.03
N LEU A 49 -13.68 -7.24 1.97
CA LEU A 49 -13.27 -7.27 3.36
C LEU A 49 -14.45 -6.91 4.27
N PRO A 50 -14.91 -7.82 5.16
CA PRO A 50 -15.97 -7.54 6.12
C PRO A 50 -15.62 -6.38 7.07
N GLY A 51 -16.64 -5.70 7.60
CA GLY A 51 -16.50 -4.48 8.41
C GLY A 51 -15.41 -4.50 9.47
N PRO A 52 -15.44 -5.42 10.47
CA PRO A 52 -14.44 -5.41 11.53
C PRO A 52 -13.00 -5.66 11.05
N GLN A 53 -12.82 -6.55 10.05
CA GLN A 53 -11.50 -6.83 9.48
C GLN A 53 -10.98 -5.65 8.66
N ARG A 54 -11.87 -4.94 7.97
CA ARG A 54 -11.55 -3.72 7.22
C ARG A 54 -11.05 -2.61 8.15
N GLU A 55 -11.80 -2.35 9.21
CA GLU A 55 -11.46 -1.33 10.22
C GLU A 55 -10.12 -1.67 10.88
N ASN A 56 -9.94 -2.91 11.34
CA ASN A 56 -8.69 -3.36 11.91
C ASN A 56 -7.50 -3.20 10.96
N LEU A 57 -7.68 -3.45 9.65
CA LEU A 57 -6.62 -3.28 8.66
C LEU A 57 -6.24 -1.81 8.51
N VAL A 58 -7.23 -0.91 8.40
CA VAL A 58 -7.00 0.53 8.29
C VAL A 58 -6.30 1.04 9.56
N ASP A 59 -6.77 0.64 10.74
CA ASP A 59 -6.17 1.00 12.02
C ASP A 59 -4.71 0.52 12.11
N MET A 60 -4.44 -0.72 11.73
CA MET A 60 -3.09 -1.26 11.72
C MET A 60 -2.14 -0.44 10.82
N ILE A 61 -2.60 -0.02 9.65
CA ILE A 61 -1.81 0.77 8.70
C ILE A 61 -1.56 2.17 9.27
N LEU A 62 -2.62 2.88 9.69
CA LEU A 62 -2.51 4.26 10.14
C LEU A 62 -1.78 4.37 11.47
N ASP A 63 -2.14 3.55 12.46
CA ASP A 63 -1.49 3.57 13.78
C ASP A 63 -0.04 3.09 13.70
N GLY A 64 0.24 2.12 12.82
CA GLY A 64 1.60 1.69 12.57
C GLY A 64 2.50 2.78 12.00
N ALA A 65 1.98 3.60 11.09
CA ALA A 65 2.69 4.74 10.52
C ALA A 65 2.79 5.91 11.52
N LEU A 66 1.70 6.25 12.21
CA LEU A 66 1.66 7.33 13.19
C LEU A 66 2.52 7.08 14.42
N SER A 67 2.65 5.81 14.85
CA SER A 67 3.54 5.44 15.96
C SER A 67 5.00 5.27 15.55
N GLY A 68 5.30 5.31 14.24
CA GLY A 68 6.64 5.03 13.71
C GLY A 68 7.01 3.54 13.76
N LYS A 69 6.08 2.64 14.08
CA LYS A 69 6.29 1.19 14.03
C LYS A 69 6.56 0.72 12.61
N PHE A 70 5.87 1.29 11.63
CA PHE A 70 6.11 1.09 10.20
C PHE A 70 6.67 2.37 9.59
N GLN A 71 7.80 2.25 8.89
CA GLN A 71 8.36 3.37 8.17
C GLN A 71 7.46 3.74 7.00
N ALA A 72 6.97 4.97 7.01
CA ALA A 72 6.21 5.53 5.90
C ALA A 72 7.14 6.21 4.89
N TYR A 73 6.69 6.24 3.62
CA TYR A 73 7.41 6.84 2.50
C TYR A 73 6.47 7.73 1.69
N ASP A 74 7.02 8.82 1.14
CA ASP A 74 6.31 9.68 0.22
C ASP A 74 6.17 9.06 -1.19
N TYR A 75 5.56 9.80 -2.10
CA TYR A 75 5.41 9.39 -3.50
C TYR A 75 6.75 9.17 -4.22
N PHE A 76 7.81 9.84 -3.79
CA PHE A 76 9.15 9.74 -4.37
C PHE A 76 10.03 8.69 -3.68
N ASN A 77 9.45 7.88 -2.81
CA ASN A 77 10.12 6.86 -2.01
C ASN A 77 11.08 7.42 -0.95
N ASN A 78 10.95 8.68 -0.58
CA ASN A 78 11.70 9.21 0.56
C ASN A 78 11.03 8.79 1.87
N PRO A 79 11.78 8.37 2.88
CA PRO A 79 11.21 8.10 4.19
C PRO A 79 10.66 9.38 4.81
N ILE A 80 9.46 9.31 5.36
CA ILE A 80 8.80 10.41 6.06
C ILE A 80 8.59 10.05 7.53
N SER A 81 8.55 11.09 8.39
CA SER A 81 8.36 10.91 9.83
C SER A 81 6.89 10.67 10.19
N ALA A 82 6.64 10.15 11.40
CA ALA A 82 5.29 10.04 11.95
C ALA A 82 4.57 11.41 12.03
N PHE A 83 5.34 12.50 12.24
CA PHE A 83 4.81 13.86 12.21
C PHE A 83 4.34 14.25 10.79
N ASP A 84 5.10 13.90 9.74
CA ASP A 84 4.69 14.16 8.36
C ASP A 84 3.43 13.34 8.01
N VAL A 85 3.35 12.08 8.47
CA VAL A 85 2.14 11.27 8.33
C VAL A 85 0.93 11.96 8.99
N SER A 86 1.11 12.50 10.21
CA SER A 86 0.03 13.23 10.89
C SER A 86 -0.43 14.46 10.12
N LYS A 87 0.50 15.19 9.48
CA LYS A 87 0.16 16.31 8.59
C LYS A 87 -0.57 15.87 7.32
N ILE A 88 -0.20 14.72 6.74
CA ILE A 88 -0.92 14.17 5.58
C ILE A 88 -2.38 13.88 5.94
N LEU A 89 -2.62 13.39 7.16
CA LEU A 89 -3.97 13.06 7.64
C LEU A 89 -4.75 14.29 8.12
N SER A 90 -4.07 15.32 8.62
CA SER A 90 -4.72 16.54 9.08
C SER A 90 -3.83 17.74 8.78
N ASP A 91 -4.19 18.49 7.76
CA ASP A 91 -3.47 19.68 7.34
C ASP A 91 -4.35 20.93 7.47
N THR A 92 -3.69 22.03 7.75
CA THR A 92 -4.34 23.34 7.92
C THR A 92 -3.78 24.30 6.87
N SER A 93 -4.63 24.79 6.00
CA SER A 93 -4.26 25.80 5.02
C SER A 93 -4.98 27.12 5.28
N VAL A 94 -4.27 28.22 5.06
CA VAL A 94 -4.85 29.56 5.10
C VAL A 94 -5.16 29.97 3.67
N LEU A 95 -6.42 30.24 3.39
CA LEU A 95 -6.87 30.77 2.10
C LEU A 95 -7.27 32.23 2.27
N THR A 96 -6.71 33.09 1.43
CA THR A 96 -7.14 34.48 1.33
C THR A 96 -8.34 34.58 0.37
N LEU A 97 -9.48 34.89 0.90
CA LEU A 97 -10.72 35.04 0.13
C LEU A 97 -11.07 36.52 -0.03
N MET A 98 -11.68 36.86 -1.13
CA MET A 98 -12.23 38.19 -1.36
C MET A 98 -13.70 38.21 -0.93
N GLY A 99 -14.08 39.18 -0.14
CA GLY A 99 -15.48 39.41 0.26
C GLY A 99 -16.38 39.56 -0.96
N LYS A 100 -17.59 39.02 -0.87
CA LYS A 100 -18.58 39.04 -1.97
C LYS A 100 -19.25 40.41 -2.13
N GLU A 101 -19.18 41.26 -1.09
CA GLU A 101 -19.84 42.56 -1.05
C GLU A 101 -18.81 43.70 -0.96
N PRO A 102 -19.11 44.89 -1.52
CA PRO A 102 -18.25 46.07 -1.36
C PRO A 102 -18.04 46.41 0.10
N PRO A 103 -16.84 46.79 0.54
CA PRO A 103 -15.65 47.16 -0.26
C PRO A 103 -14.75 46.00 -0.73
N TYR A 104 -15.21 44.79 -0.92
CA TYR A 104 -14.45 43.64 -1.45
C TYR A 104 -13.11 43.39 -0.74
N GLN A 105 -13.11 43.50 0.57
CA GLN A 105 -11.91 43.29 1.36
C GLN A 105 -11.46 41.84 1.33
N TYR A 106 -10.13 41.66 1.28
CA TYR A 106 -9.56 40.33 1.43
C TYR A 106 -9.53 39.95 2.92
N TYR A 107 -9.86 38.70 3.21
CA TYR A 107 -9.76 38.13 4.54
C TYR A 107 -9.17 36.72 4.46
N ASP A 108 -8.37 36.40 5.46
CA ASP A 108 -7.81 35.06 5.58
C ASP A 108 -8.79 34.17 6.32
N THR A 109 -9.01 32.99 5.74
CA THR A 109 -9.76 31.93 6.38
C THR A 109 -8.90 30.68 6.52
N THR A 110 -9.03 30.01 7.63
CA THR A 110 -8.32 28.77 7.91
C THR A 110 -9.20 27.60 7.54
N ILE A 111 -8.72 26.75 6.65
CA ILE A 111 -9.40 25.50 6.28
C ILE A 111 -8.60 24.35 6.86
N VAL A 112 -9.24 23.52 7.65
CA VAL A 112 -8.67 22.27 8.18
C VAL A 112 -9.15 21.14 7.30
N TYR A 113 -8.23 20.46 6.66
CA TYR A 113 -8.48 19.22 5.93
C TYR A 113 -8.14 18.06 6.86
N SER A 114 -9.12 17.24 7.19
CA SER A 114 -8.91 16.05 8.01
C SER A 114 -9.40 14.82 7.27
N ILE A 115 -8.52 13.83 7.16
CA ILE A 115 -8.83 12.51 6.60
C ILE A 115 -9.07 11.58 7.78
N GLN A 116 -10.30 11.13 7.91
CA GLN A 116 -10.69 10.18 8.94
C GLN A 116 -10.41 8.75 8.46
N ARG A 117 -10.44 7.78 9.39
CA ARG A 117 -10.25 6.35 9.07
C ARG A 117 -11.30 5.84 8.09
N GLU A 118 -12.52 6.34 8.22
CA GLU A 118 -13.68 6.00 7.41
C GLU A 118 -13.53 6.48 5.94
N ASP A 119 -12.67 7.48 5.70
CA ASP A 119 -12.37 8.01 4.37
C ASP A 119 -11.41 7.12 3.57
N ILE A 120 -10.78 6.15 4.23
CA ILE A 120 -9.93 5.16 3.58
C ILE A 120 -10.79 4.08 2.95
N LEU A 121 -11.13 4.25 1.69
CA LEU A 121 -12.02 3.35 0.96
C LEU A 121 -11.28 2.34 0.07
N LYS A 122 -9.99 2.56 -0.16
CA LYS A 122 -9.14 1.73 -1.02
C LYS A 122 -7.76 1.53 -0.43
N ILE A 123 -7.15 0.43 -0.80
CA ILE A 123 -5.73 0.18 -0.55
C ILE A 123 -5.06 -0.12 -1.89
N ARG A 124 -3.95 0.56 -2.15
CA ARG A 124 -3.07 0.26 -3.28
C ARG A 124 -2.03 -0.76 -2.85
N PHE A 125 -1.90 -1.79 -3.66
CA PHE A 125 -0.86 -2.80 -3.52
C PHE A 125 0.22 -2.59 -4.57
N LEU A 126 1.46 -2.77 -4.15
CA LEU A 126 2.61 -2.96 -5.01
C LEU A 126 3.09 -4.38 -4.83
N GLU A 127 3.13 -5.17 -5.89
CA GLU A 127 3.46 -6.59 -5.85
C GLU A 127 4.48 -6.98 -6.92
N SER A 128 5.18 -8.09 -6.69
CA SER A 128 5.88 -8.85 -7.71
C SER A 128 5.21 -10.20 -7.88
N TRP A 129 5.15 -10.67 -9.12
CA TRP A 129 4.52 -11.94 -9.46
C TRP A 129 5.52 -12.87 -10.14
N SER A 130 5.50 -14.12 -9.72
CA SER A 130 6.21 -15.22 -10.36
C SER A 130 5.26 -16.38 -10.62
N ALA A 131 5.59 -17.22 -11.58
CA ALA A 131 4.81 -18.39 -11.93
C ALA A 131 5.72 -19.58 -12.19
N ASP A 132 5.26 -20.76 -11.80
CA ASP A 132 5.81 -22.04 -12.21
C ASP A 132 5.10 -22.46 -13.52
N ARG A 133 5.87 -22.61 -14.59
CA ARG A 133 5.32 -22.95 -15.91
C ARG A 133 4.69 -24.33 -15.97
N GLU A 134 5.25 -25.28 -15.24
CA GLU A 134 4.79 -26.67 -15.31
C GLU A 134 3.48 -26.88 -14.54
N LYS A 135 3.36 -26.22 -13.39
CA LYS A 135 2.22 -26.38 -12.48
C LYS A 135 1.20 -25.26 -12.59
N LEU A 136 1.47 -24.21 -13.38
CA LEU A 136 0.69 -22.97 -13.45
C LEU A 136 0.43 -22.36 -12.06
N ARG A 137 1.42 -22.46 -11.17
CA ARG A 137 1.33 -22.00 -9.81
C ARG A 137 1.83 -20.55 -9.70
N PHE A 138 0.91 -19.64 -9.40
CA PHE A 138 1.25 -18.25 -9.19
C PHE A 138 1.68 -17.98 -7.75
N GLU A 139 2.73 -17.21 -7.60
CA GLU A 139 3.17 -16.65 -6.34
C GLU A 139 3.18 -15.13 -6.44
N LYS A 140 2.53 -14.47 -5.47
CA LYS A 140 2.46 -13.02 -5.36
C LYS A 140 3.19 -12.58 -4.08
N LYS A 141 4.12 -11.65 -4.22
CA LYS A 141 4.87 -11.08 -3.11
C LYS A 141 4.48 -9.61 -2.98
N ILE A 142 3.88 -9.24 -1.85
CA ILE A 142 3.57 -7.84 -1.55
C ILE A 142 4.89 -7.13 -1.25
N LEU A 143 5.16 -6.06 -1.98
CA LEU A 143 6.32 -5.19 -1.81
C LEU A 143 5.97 -3.97 -0.98
N GLY A 144 4.74 -3.47 -1.14
CA GLY A 144 4.26 -2.30 -0.41
C GLY A 144 2.75 -2.15 -0.47
N ILE A 145 2.24 -1.37 0.46
CA ILE A 145 0.83 -1.00 0.57
C ILE A 145 0.71 0.51 0.77
N ALA A 146 -0.36 1.11 0.26
CA ALA A 146 -0.68 2.52 0.47
C ALA A 146 -2.17 2.70 0.71
N PRO A 147 -2.60 3.33 1.83
CA PRO A 147 -3.99 3.71 2.02
C PRO A 147 -4.34 4.84 1.06
N ILE A 148 -5.54 4.75 0.47
CA ILE A 148 -6.05 5.73 -0.48
C ILE A 148 -7.29 6.40 0.11
N ALA A 149 -7.26 7.72 0.15
CA ALA A 149 -8.39 8.55 0.49
C ALA A 149 -8.77 9.49 -0.66
N LYS A 150 -9.98 10.00 -0.59
CA LYS A 150 -10.46 11.06 -1.44
C LYS A 150 -9.90 12.39 -0.95
N ARG A 151 -9.27 13.14 -1.83
CA ARG A 151 -8.76 14.48 -1.56
C ARG A 151 -9.36 15.46 -2.55
N ILE A 152 -9.59 16.68 -2.06
CA ILE A 152 -10.00 17.80 -2.90
C ILE A 152 -8.73 18.61 -3.16
N ASP A 153 -8.38 18.76 -4.44
CA ASP A 153 -7.24 19.59 -4.82
C ASP A 153 -7.58 21.10 -4.68
N PRO A 154 -6.58 22.01 -4.79
CA PRO A 154 -6.81 23.45 -4.68
C PRO A 154 -7.79 24.01 -5.72
N MET A 155 -8.07 23.26 -6.79
CA MET A 155 -9.05 23.62 -7.82
C MET A 155 -10.46 23.10 -7.49
N GLY A 156 -10.67 22.45 -6.34
CA GLY A 156 -11.92 21.85 -5.94
C GLY A 156 -12.23 20.50 -6.60
N ILE A 157 -11.25 19.89 -7.27
CA ILE A 157 -11.44 18.60 -7.95
C ILE A 157 -11.15 17.46 -6.96
N GLU A 158 -12.11 16.56 -6.83
CA GLU A 158 -11.93 15.34 -6.03
C GLU A 158 -11.03 14.33 -6.74
N ARG A 159 -10.01 13.87 -6.03
CA ARG A 159 -9.07 12.85 -6.51
C ARG A 159 -8.82 11.77 -5.49
N TRP A 160 -8.76 10.53 -5.96
CA TRP A 160 -8.31 9.41 -5.16
C TRP A 160 -6.78 9.36 -5.19
N GLN A 161 -6.15 9.53 -4.03
CA GLN A 161 -4.69 9.57 -3.95
C GLN A 161 -4.16 8.69 -2.82
N PRO A 162 -3.08 7.94 -3.06
CA PRO A 162 -2.36 7.30 -1.98
C PRO A 162 -1.83 8.36 -1.02
N LEU A 163 -1.95 8.12 0.27
CA LEU A 163 -1.52 9.06 1.31
C LEU A 163 -0.01 8.95 1.55
N PHE A 164 0.46 7.73 1.70
CA PHE A 164 1.85 7.37 1.88
C PHE A 164 2.01 5.88 1.56
N TRP A 165 3.25 5.43 1.41
CA TRP A 165 3.59 4.04 1.22
C TRP A 165 4.15 3.43 2.51
N ILE A 166 3.85 2.15 2.75
CA ILE A 166 4.56 1.29 3.69
C ILE A 166 5.10 0.13 2.89
N TYR A 167 6.44 0.00 2.83
CA TYR A 167 7.07 -1.12 2.16
C TYR A 167 7.28 -2.27 3.13
N THR A 168 6.89 -3.48 2.70
CA THR A 168 6.89 -4.68 3.54
C THR A 168 8.06 -5.62 3.24
N ASN A 169 8.75 -5.38 2.12
CA ASN A 169 9.83 -6.23 1.65
C ASN A 169 11.19 -5.53 1.80
N GLU A 170 12.08 -6.10 2.63
CA GLU A 170 13.39 -5.51 2.91
C GLU A 170 14.30 -5.41 1.68
N GLU A 171 14.29 -6.41 0.79
CA GLU A 171 15.10 -6.38 -0.45
C GLU A 171 14.64 -5.22 -1.36
N PHE A 172 13.32 -5.01 -1.42
CA PHE A 172 12.76 -3.89 -2.16
C PHE A 172 13.16 -2.56 -1.55
N ILE A 173 13.06 -2.40 -0.21
CA ILE A 173 13.51 -1.20 0.51
C ILE A 173 14.99 -0.89 0.24
N GLN A 174 15.84 -1.91 0.25
CA GLN A 174 17.27 -1.75 -0.06
C GLN A 174 17.50 -1.31 -1.52
N SER A 175 16.64 -1.75 -2.45
CA SER A 175 16.71 -1.35 -3.86
C SER A 175 16.33 0.11 -4.11
N LEU A 176 15.52 0.71 -3.21
CA LEU A 176 15.13 2.13 -3.30
C LEU A 176 16.25 3.09 -2.85
N ARG A 177 17.22 2.58 -2.10
CA ARG A 177 18.33 3.38 -1.53
C ARG A 177 19.55 3.45 -2.45
N LYS A 178 19.51 2.78 -3.59
CA LYS A 178 20.56 2.80 -4.64
C LYS A 178 20.26 3.83 -5.71
#